data_f4ace57eb139ad7ff36d2e8678cfe190
#
_entry.id   f4ace57eb139ad7ff36d2e8678cfe190
#
_cell.length_a   1.000
_cell.length_b   1.000
_cell.length_c   1.000
_cell.angle_alpha   90.00
_cell.angle_beta   90.00
_cell.angle_gamma   90.00
#
_symmetry.space_group_name_H-M   'P 1'
#
loop_
_entity.id
_entity.type
_entity.pdbx_description
1 polymer ?
#
loop_
_entity_poly.entity_id
_entity_poly.type
_entity_poly.pdbx_seq_one_letter_code
_entity_poly.pdbx_strand_id
1 'polypeptide(L)'
;MSLGERCSLTAALLLTATLLTGCGGDDYCGAVEEHQAQLTDVTASGSPAGLLEALPIFRDLQEQAPEDIQDDWEAFLDPLSELDDALRAADVDPTAYDPKNLPADLTDEERERIEAAGVALAEPAVVAAFDGVQQQAKDVCHTPMSI
;
A
#
# COMPACT_ATOMS: atom_id res chain seq x y z
N MET A 1 11.38 -68.70 39.51
CA MET A 1 11.58 -67.59 40.40
C MET A 1 12.51 -66.67 39.63
N SER A 2 12.21 -65.59 39.23
CA SER A 2 11.48 -64.44 39.64
C SER A 2 11.39 -63.43 38.49
N LEU A 3 10.27 -62.98 38.30
CA LEU A 3 9.77 -61.67 38.00
C LEU A 3 10.56 -60.78 37.01
N GLY A 4 9.92 -60.66 35.87
CA GLY A 4 10.19 -59.62 34.87
C GLY A 4 9.74 -58.27 35.34
N GLU A 5 10.56 -57.29 35.11
CA GLU A 5 10.21 -55.88 35.22
C GLU A 5 10.05 -55.32 33.83
N ARG A 6 8.80 -55.01 33.54
CA ARG A 6 8.39 -54.33 32.28
C ARG A 6 8.68 -52.85 32.41
N CYS A 7 9.71 -52.36 31.73
CA CYS A 7 9.95 -50.94 31.57
C CYS A 7 9.03 -50.43 30.43
N SER A 8 7.92 -49.80 30.79
CA SER A 8 7.09 -49.04 29.87
C SER A 8 7.76 -47.74 29.51
N LEU A 9 8.32 -47.66 28.31
CA LEU A 9 8.73 -46.40 27.72
C LEU A 9 7.47 -45.67 27.20
N THR A 10 6.97 -44.75 27.98
CA THR A 10 6.01 -43.74 27.49
C THR A 10 6.81 -42.69 26.69
N ALA A 11 6.74 -42.78 25.38
CA ALA A 11 7.18 -41.76 24.47
C ALA A 11 6.23 -40.56 24.55
N ALA A 12 6.64 -39.54 25.26
CA ALA A 12 5.96 -38.24 25.25
C ALA A 12 6.27 -37.53 23.93
N LEU A 13 5.28 -37.53 23.02
CA LEU A 13 5.30 -36.76 21.81
C LEU A 13 5.07 -35.28 22.18
N LEU A 14 6.18 -34.51 22.29
CA LEU A 14 6.13 -33.05 22.39
C LEU A 14 5.74 -32.48 21.01
N LEU A 15 4.45 -32.18 20.81
CA LEU A 15 4.00 -31.31 19.73
C LEU A 15 4.53 -29.92 20.03
N THR A 16 5.65 -29.54 19.41
CA THR A 16 6.07 -28.15 19.33
C THR A 16 5.16 -27.48 18.30
N ALA A 17 4.10 -26.83 18.78
CA ALA A 17 3.35 -25.86 17.98
C ALA A 17 4.27 -24.66 17.71
N THR A 18 4.89 -24.63 16.54
CA THR A 18 5.52 -23.41 16.02
C THR A 18 4.40 -22.42 15.74
N LEU A 19 4.19 -21.49 16.66
CA LEU A 19 3.43 -20.28 16.42
C LEU A 19 4.24 -19.48 15.40
N LEU A 20 3.86 -19.56 14.13
CA LEU A 20 4.24 -18.56 13.13
C LEU A 20 3.51 -17.27 13.52
N THR A 21 4.15 -16.50 14.41
CA THR A 21 3.78 -15.10 14.59
C THR A 21 4.23 -14.38 13.32
N GLY A 22 3.27 -14.13 12.43
CA GLY A 22 3.44 -13.20 11.34
C GLY A 22 3.60 -11.79 11.92
N CYS A 23 4.84 -11.38 12.18
CA CYS A 23 5.18 -10.09 12.80
C CYS A 23 5.01 -8.87 11.86
N GLY A 24 4.29 -8.96 10.75
CA GLY A 24 4.09 -7.85 9.83
C GLY A 24 2.69 -7.21 9.90
N GLY A 25 1.68 -7.96 10.37
CA GLY A 25 0.30 -7.49 10.31
C GLY A 25 -0.07 -6.44 11.36
N ASP A 26 0.49 -6.55 12.56
CA ASP A 26 0.17 -5.62 13.66
C ASP A 26 0.77 -4.23 13.43
N ASP A 27 1.99 -4.15 12.91
CA ASP A 27 2.67 -2.88 12.60
C ASP A 27 1.99 -2.16 11.44
N TYR A 28 1.62 -2.89 10.39
CA TYR A 28 0.89 -2.35 9.24
C TYR A 28 -0.48 -1.79 9.64
N CYS A 29 -1.27 -2.56 10.39
CA CYS A 29 -2.58 -2.11 10.84
C CYS A 29 -2.49 -0.89 11.79
N GLY A 30 -1.45 -0.84 12.62
CA GLY A 30 -1.16 0.34 13.44
C GLY A 30 -0.88 1.58 12.60
N ALA A 31 -0.08 1.44 11.53
CA ALA A 31 0.19 2.55 10.61
C ALA A 31 -1.05 2.98 9.82
N VAL A 32 -1.88 2.03 9.36
CA VAL A 32 -3.17 2.33 8.69
C VAL A 32 -4.08 3.14 9.62
N GLU A 33 -4.20 2.75 10.90
CA GLU A 33 -5.02 3.47 11.89
C GLU A 33 -4.46 4.87 12.17
N GLU A 34 -3.14 5.01 12.32
CA GLU A 34 -2.47 6.29 12.56
C GLU A 34 -2.70 7.29 11.43
N HIS A 35 -2.61 6.83 10.18
CA HIS A 35 -2.73 7.68 9.00
C HIS A 35 -4.16 7.89 8.50
N GLN A 36 -5.15 7.15 9.02
CA GLN A 36 -6.53 7.16 8.51
C GLN A 36 -7.14 8.56 8.41
N ALA A 37 -7.01 9.37 9.45
CA ALA A 37 -7.59 10.71 9.47
C ALA A 37 -6.96 11.61 8.41
N GLN A 38 -5.63 11.58 8.29
CA GLN A 38 -4.90 12.38 7.31
C GLN A 38 -5.20 11.94 5.89
N LEU A 39 -5.25 10.63 5.61
CA LEU A 39 -5.66 10.10 4.31
C LEU A 39 -7.06 10.56 3.93
N THR A 40 -8.00 10.48 4.85
CA THR A 40 -9.37 10.96 4.62
C THR A 40 -9.41 12.45 4.26
N ASP A 41 -8.63 13.28 4.95
CA ASP A 41 -8.61 14.72 4.71
C ASP A 41 -8.00 15.08 3.34
N VAL A 42 -6.84 14.51 2.98
CA VAL A 42 -6.13 14.85 1.73
C VAL A 42 -6.82 14.25 0.50
N THR A 43 -7.51 13.14 0.66
CA THR A 43 -8.19 12.46 -0.46
C THR A 43 -9.68 12.83 -0.58
N ALA A 44 -10.23 13.59 0.36
CA ALA A 44 -11.65 13.99 0.38
C ALA A 44 -12.13 14.68 -0.91
N SER A 45 -11.22 15.28 -1.68
CA SER A 45 -11.53 15.91 -2.95
C SER A 45 -11.72 14.91 -4.11
N GLY A 46 -11.25 13.66 -3.95
CA GLY A 46 -11.18 12.65 -5.02
C GLY A 46 -10.31 13.09 -6.21
N SER A 47 -9.40 14.03 -5.99
CA SER A 47 -8.53 14.56 -7.04
C SER A 47 -7.20 13.83 -7.10
N PRO A 48 -6.55 13.74 -8.29
CA PRO A 48 -5.19 13.19 -8.39
C PRO A 48 -4.17 13.93 -7.50
N ALA A 49 -4.36 15.23 -7.27
CA ALA A 49 -3.52 16.01 -6.37
C ALA A 49 -3.56 15.49 -4.92
N GLY A 50 -4.74 15.06 -4.44
CA GLY A 50 -4.87 14.44 -3.11
C GLY A 50 -4.10 13.13 -2.99
N LEU A 51 -4.09 12.29 -4.04
CA LEU A 51 -3.27 11.08 -4.07
C LEU A 51 -1.77 11.39 -4.04
N LEU A 52 -1.33 12.43 -4.78
CA LEU A 52 0.06 12.87 -4.79
C LEU A 52 0.48 13.47 -3.44
N GLU A 53 -0.41 14.20 -2.76
CA GLU A 53 -0.17 14.69 -1.40
C GLU A 53 -0.06 13.54 -0.39
N ALA A 54 -0.83 12.46 -0.58
CA ALA A 54 -0.80 11.28 0.27
C ALA A 54 0.39 10.33 -0.04
N LEU A 55 1.13 10.52 -1.14
CA LEU A 55 2.19 9.62 -1.58
C LEU A 55 3.23 9.27 -0.49
N PRO A 56 3.71 10.20 0.37
CA PRO A 56 4.61 9.84 1.46
C PRO A 56 3.99 8.84 2.45
N ILE A 57 2.70 8.99 2.75
CA ILE A 57 1.97 8.09 3.64
C ILE A 57 1.82 6.71 3.00
N PHE A 58 1.47 6.65 1.72
CA PHE A 58 1.35 5.39 1.00
C PHE A 58 2.68 4.61 0.96
N ARG A 59 3.81 5.31 0.81
CA ARG A 59 5.13 4.68 0.87
C ARG A 59 5.44 4.10 2.26
N ASP A 60 5.10 4.82 3.33
CA ASP A 60 5.25 4.32 4.70
C ASP A 60 4.38 3.08 4.94
N LEU A 61 3.14 3.07 4.45
CA LEU A 61 2.26 1.91 4.53
C LEU A 61 2.79 0.73 3.72
N GLN A 62 3.32 0.95 2.52
CA GLN A 62 3.93 -0.09 1.70
C GLN A 62 5.11 -0.76 2.41
N GLU A 63 5.99 0.02 3.05
CA GLU A 63 7.15 -0.52 3.78
C GLU A 63 6.75 -1.46 4.91
N GLN A 64 5.58 -1.27 5.50
CA GLN A 64 5.04 -2.06 6.60
C GLN A 64 4.05 -3.13 6.14
N ALA A 65 3.67 -3.13 4.86
CA ALA A 65 2.67 -4.03 4.31
C ALA A 65 3.10 -5.50 4.35
N PRO A 66 2.19 -6.43 4.67
CA PRO A 66 2.47 -7.85 4.60
C PRO A 66 2.72 -8.32 3.16
N GLU A 67 3.48 -9.41 3.03
CA GLU A 67 3.96 -9.93 1.73
C GLU A 67 2.82 -10.22 0.72
N ASP A 68 1.64 -10.58 1.21
CA ASP A 68 0.49 -10.95 0.38
C ASP A 68 -0.18 -9.78 -0.35
N ILE A 69 0.15 -8.53 0.01
CA ILE A 69 -0.34 -7.31 -0.66
C ILE A 69 0.77 -6.39 -1.18
N GLN A 70 2.02 -6.85 -1.12
CA GLN A 70 3.16 -6.06 -1.64
C GLN A 70 3.02 -5.78 -3.14
N ASP A 71 2.60 -6.77 -3.92
CA ASP A 71 2.40 -6.63 -5.37
C ASP A 71 1.31 -5.59 -5.70
N ASP A 72 0.23 -5.54 -4.92
CA ASP A 72 -0.83 -4.54 -5.07
C ASP A 72 -0.32 -3.13 -4.73
N TRP A 73 0.47 -3.00 -3.65
CA TRP A 73 1.11 -1.73 -3.31
C TRP A 73 2.06 -1.24 -4.41
N GLU A 74 2.91 -2.11 -4.96
CA GLU A 74 3.81 -1.77 -6.06
C GLU A 74 3.02 -1.34 -7.30
N ALA A 75 2.02 -2.14 -7.71
CA ALA A 75 1.21 -1.84 -8.88
C ALA A 75 0.48 -0.49 -8.79
N PHE A 76 0.11 -0.05 -7.58
CA PHE A 76 -0.49 1.26 -7.35
C PHE A 76 0.54 2.39 -7.26
N LEU A 77 1.64 2.18 -6.49
CA LEU A 77 2.59 3.24 -6.18
C LEU A 77 3.56 3.57 -7.32
N ASP A 78 3.88 2.62 -8.18
CA ASP A 78 4.78 2.86 -9.30
C ASP A 78 4.23 3.95 -10.25
N PRO A 79 3.00 3.83 -10.80
CA PRO A 79 2.47 4.88 -11.67
C PRO A 79 2.19 6.20 -10.94
N LEU A 80 1.85 6.17 -9.65
CA LEU A 80 1.69 7.39 -8.85
C LEU A 80 3.03 8.12 -8.65
N SER A 81 4.10 7.36 -8.40
CA SER A 81 5.45 7.91 -8.29
C SER A 81 5.96 8.45 -9.63
N GLU A 82 5.67 7.78 -10.75
CA GLU A 82 6.00 8.27 -12.09
C GLU A 82 5.32 9.60 -12.41
N LEU A 83 4.07 9.78 -11.98
CA LEU A 83 3.36 11.05 -12.14
C LEU A 83 3.98 12.15 -11.26
N ASP A 84 4.31 11.87 -9.99
CA ASP A 84 5.00 12.82 -9.10
C ASP A 84 6.34 13.26 -9.70
N ASP A 85 7.13 12.31 -10.20
CA ASP A 85 8.43 12.57 -10.81
C ASP A 85 8.31 13.39 -12.12
N ALA A 86 7.30 13.08 -12.95
CA ALA A 86 7.05 13.85 -14.18
C ALA A 86 6.67 15.30 -13.89
N LEU A 87 5.82 15.52 -12.88
CA LEU A 87 5.41 16.87 -12.46
C LEU A 87 6.60 17.66 -11.90
N ARG A 88 7.38 17.06 -11.00
CA ARG A 88 8.57 17.70 -10.42
C ARG A 88 9.64 18.02 -11.47
N ALA A 89 9.85 17.13 -12.44
CA ALA A 89 10.80 17.35 -13.52
C ALA A 89 10.41 18.54 -14.43
N ALA A 90 9.13 18.87 -14.46
CA ALA A 90 8.56 20.00 -15.21
C ALA A 90 8.31 21.23 -14.33
N ASP A 91 8.86 21.28 -13.11
CA ASP A 91 8.65 22.35 -12.11
C ASP A 91 7.16 22.60 -11.77
N VAL A 92 6.29 21.58 -11.92
CA VAL A 92 4.88 21.63 -11.54
C VAL A 92 4.71 21.08 -10.12
N ASP A 93 4.02 21.83 -9.27
CA ASP A 93 3.70 21.37 -7.91
C ASP A 93 2.69 20.22 -7.95
N PRO A 94 3.07 19.01 -7.49
CA PRO A 94 2.15 17.86 -7.49
C PRO A 94 0.87 18.09 -6.70
N THR A 95 0.92 18.88 -5.61
CA THR A 95 -0.26 19.15 -4.77
C THR A 95 -1.25 20.12 -5.42
N ALA A 96 -0.83 20.83 -6.47
CA ALA A 96 -1.66 21.71 -7.29
C ALA A 96 -2.04 21.11 -8.64
N TYR A 97 -1.72 19.83 -8.86
CA TYR A 97 -1.95 19.18 -10.15
C TYR A 97 -3.42 19.08 -10.52
N ASP A 98 -3.75 19.64 -11.68
CA ASP A 98 -5.06 19.48 -12.34
C ASP A 98 -4.84 19.03 -13.79
N PRO A 99 -5.24 17.81 -14.17
CA PRO A 99 -5.04 17.30 -15.53
C PRO A 99 -5.74 18.12 -16.61
N LYS A 100 -6.74 18.93 -16.23
CA LYS A 100 -7.48 19.78 -17.16
C LYS A 100 -6.87 21.17 -17.35
N ASN A 101 -5.98 21.57 -16.42
CA ASN A 101 -5.40 22.90 -16.37
C ASN A 101 -3.89 22.82 -16.16
N LEU A 102 -3.18 22.11 -17.05
CA LEU A 102 -1.71 22.10 -17.02
C LEU A 102 -1.14 23.48 -17.38
N PRO A 103 0.02 23.87 -16.79
CA PRO A 103 0.70 25.12 -17.11
C PRO A 103 0.93 25.29 -18.63
N ALA A 104 0.76 26.52 -19.11
CA ALA A 104 0.86 26.82 -20.54
C ALA A 104 2.32 26.89 -21.05
N ASP A 105 3.26 27.02 -20.15
CA ASP A 105 4.71 27.14 -20.40
C ASP A 105 5.46 25.80 -20.45
N LEU A 106 4.75 24.68 -20.23
CA LEU A 106 5.30 23.35 -20.42
C LEU A 106 5.69 23.11 -21.88
N THR A 107 6.85 22.49 -22.09
CA THR A 107 7.20 21.94 -23.39
C THR A 107 6.25 20.80 -23.80
N ASP A 108 6.18 20.51 -25.08
CA ASP A 108 5.35 19.41 -25.59
C ASP A 108 5.79 18.06 -24.98
N GLU A 109 7.09 17.84 -24.77
CA GLU A 109 7.63 16.62 -24.18
C GLU A 109 7.26 16.48 -22.70
N GLU A 110 7.32 17.55 -21.92
CA GLU A 110 6.91 17.54 -20.50
C GLU A 110 5.41 17.28 -20.37
N ARG A 111 4.62 17.94 -21.20
CA ARG A 111 3.18 17.74 -21.26
C ARG A 111 2.81 16.30 -21.59
N GLU A 112 3.41 15.73 -22.63
CA GLU A 112 3.17 14.35 -23.06
C GLU A 112 3.54 13.34 -21.95
N ARG A 113 4.65 13.59 -21.24
CA ARG A 113 5.10 12.75 -20.12
C ARG A 113 4.12 12.78 -18.95
N ILE A 114 3.65 13.97 -18.56
CA ILE A 114 2.66 14.12 -17.47
C ILE A 114 1.33 13.47 -17.86
N GLU A 115 0.86 13.69 -19.09
CA GLU A 115 -0.38 13.10 -19.57
C GLU A 115 -0.30 11.57 -19.63
N ALA A 116 0.81 11.01 -20.10
CA ALA A 116 1.04 9.57 -20.15
C ALA A 116 1.05 8.95 -18.75
N ALA A 117 1.74 9.58 -17.78
CA ALA A 117 1.76 9.12 -16.39
C ALA A 117 0.37 9.21 -15.74
N GLY A 118 -0.37 10.27 -16.01
CA GLY A 118 -1.76 10.41 -15.53
C GLY A 118 -2.72 9.36 -16.11
N VAL A 119 -2.53 8.98 -17.38
CA VAL A 119 -3.30 7.90 -18.02
C VAL A 119 -2.95 6.54 -17.41
N ALA A 120 -1.66 6.28 -17.17
CA ALA A 120 -1.20 5.04 -16.54
C ALA A 120 -1.82 4.83 -15.15
N LEU A 121 -1.94 5.90 -14.36
CA LEU A 121 -2.59 5.85 -13.04
C LEU A 121 -4.09 5.46 -13.12
N ALA A 122 -4.75 5.74 -14.22
CA ALA A 122 -6.15 5.41 -14.44
C ALA A 122 -6.38 4.02 -15.08
N GLU A 123 -5.32 3.24 -15.30
CA GLU A 123 -5.45 1.90 -15.87
C GLU A 123 -6.23 0.96 -14.94
N PRO A 124 -7.09 0.07 -15.48
CA PRO A 124 -7.90 -0.84 -14.66
C PRO A 124 -7.10 -1.72 -13.69
N ALA A 125 -5.87 -2.09 -14.05
CA ALA A 125 -4.99 -2.88 -13.19
C ALA A 125 -4.53 -2.08 -11.96
N VAL A 126 -4.20 -0.80 -12.13
CA VAL A 126 -3.79 0.11 -11.04
C VAL A 126 -4.97 0.37 -10.09
N VAL A 127 -6.14 0.64 -10.65
CA VAL A 127 -7.37 0.83 -9.87
C VAL A 127 -7.70 -0.43 -9.07
N ALA A 128 -7.61 -1.62 -9.68
CA ALA A 128 -7.86 -2.89 -9.00
C ALA A 128 -6.85 -3.17 -7.88
N ALA A 129 -5.57 -2.84 -8.08
CA ALA A 129 -4.53 -2.98 -7.05
C ALA A 129 -4.83 -2.06 -5.86
N PHE A 130 -5.20 -0.82 -6.11
CA PHE A 130 -5.60 0.12 -5.07
C PHE A 130 -6.86 -0.33 -4.30
N ASP A 131 -7.87 -0.84 -5.01
CA ASP A 131 -9.05 -1.44 -4.38
C ASP A 131 -8.67 -2.65 -3.51
N GLY A 132 -7.70 -3.47 -3.94
CA GLY A 132 -7.16 -4.60 -3.19
C GLY A 132 -6.55 -4.17 -1.87
N VAL A 133 -5.69 -3.15 -1.89
CA VAL A 133 -5.08 -2.55 -0.70
C VAL A 133 -6.15 -2.01 0.27
N GLN A 134 -7.13 -1.27 -0.23
CA GLN A 134 -8.23 -0.75 0.60
C GLN A 134 -9.08 -1.86 1.22
N GLN A 135 -9.38 -2.89 0.42
CA GLN A 135 -10.16 -4.04 0.90
C GLN A 135 -9.42 -4.79 2.01
N GLN A 136 -8.12 -5.01 1.83
CA GLN A 136 -7.28 -5.67 2.83
C GLN A 136 -7.22 -4.88 4.14
N ALA A 137 -7.01 -3.57 4.09
CA ALA A 137 -7.02 -2.71 5.28
C ALA A 137 -8.36 -2.79 6.02
N LYS A 138 -9.46 -2.82 5.30
CA LYS A 138 -10.80 -2.97 5.87
C LYS A 138 -11.04 -4.35 6.49
N ASP A 139 -10.61 -5.42 5.82
CA ASP A 139 -10.93 -6.79 6.23
C ASP A 139 -9.99 -7.30 7.32
N VAL A 140 -8.71 -6.91 7.28
CA VAL A 140 -7.67 -7.38 8.21
C VAL A 140 -7.46 -6.41 9.35
N CYS A 141 -7.32 -5.11 9.06
CA CYS A 141 -7.11 -4.08 10.07
C CYS A 141 -8.43 -3.53 10.66
N HIS A 142 -9.57 -3.86 10.07
CA HIS A 142 -10.88 -3.31 10.43
C HIS A 142 -10.95 -1.77 10.37
N THR A 143 -9.99 -1.18 9.67
CA THR A 143 -9.85 0.27 9.52
C THR A 143 -9.95 0.58 8.02
N PRO A 144 -11.08 1.15 7.55
CA PRO A 144 -11.20 1.56 6.16
C PRO A 144 -10.25 2.73 5.89
N MET A 145 -9.43 2.60 4.85
CA MET A 145 -8.79 3.77 4.25
C MET A 145 -9.86 4.47 3.43
N SER A 146 -10.44 5.52 3.96
CA SER A 146 -11.47 6.31 3.27
C SER A 146 -10.78 7.21 2.24
N ILE A 147 -10.67 6.71 1.01
CA ILE A 147 -10.00 7.41 -0.09
C ILE A 147 -10.97 7.51 -1.26
#